data_7cb1ad0dd368ed2c2dd7c6445787d2b6
#
_entry.id   7cb1ad0dd368ed2c2dd7c6445787d2b6
#
_cell.length_a   1.000
_cell.length_b   1.000
_cell.length_c   1.000
_cell.angle_alpha   90.00
_cell.angle_beta   90.00
_cell.angle_gamma   90.00
#
_symmetry.space_group_name_H-M   'P 1'
#
loop_
_entity.id
_entity.type
_entity.pdbx_description
1 polymer ?
#
loop_
_entity_poly.entity_id
_entity_poly.type
_entity_poly.pdbx_seq_one_letter_code
_entity_poly.pdbx_strand_id
1 'polypeptide(L)'
;MLENMKNRRTIRKYTTQDIPDALLNELLEVAARASNTGNMQLYSVVITRDKANKEKLAPAHFNQPMITAAPVVLTFCADANRFVKWAELRDAVAGFDNFQTFYRFDYRCDAVCPKFLYGSKRK
;
A
#
# COMPACT_ATOMS: atom_id res chain seq x y z
N MET A 1 6.49 -21.31 -0.72
CA MET A 1 6.18 -20.10 -1.52
C MET A 1 5.18 -20.41 -2.64
N LEU A 2 5.47 -21.32 -3.59
CA LEU A 2 4.56 -21.71 -4.69
C LEU A 2 3.19 -22.20 -4.19
N GLU A 3 3.14 -22.97 -3.11
CA GLU A 3 1.90 -23.49 -2.55
C GLU A 3 0.99 -22.38 -2.00
N ASN A 4 1.58 -21.35 -1.37
CA ASN A 4 0.83 -20.18 -0.93
C ASN A 4 0.26 -19.37 -2.10
N MET A 5 0.97 -19.35 -3.25
CA MET A 5 0.47 -18.70 -4.46
C MET A 5 -0.70 -19.49 -5.06
N LYS A 6 -0.58 -20.81 -5.15
CA LYS A 6 -1.64 -21.70 -5.67
C LYS A 6 -2.91 -21.66 -4.81
N ASN A 7 -2.75 -21.55 -3.49
CA ASN A 7 -3.85 -21.52 -2.52
C ASN A 7 -4.39 -20.10 -2.26
N ARG A 8 -3.88 -19.06 -2.95
CA ARG A 8 -4.35 -17.69 -2.79
C ARG A 8 -5.79 -17.55 -3.29
N ARG A 9 -6.64 -17.06 -2.41
CA ARG A 9 -8.03 -16.69 -2.74
C ARG A 9 -8.36 -15.34 -2.13
N THR A 10 -9.31 -14.64 -2.73
CA THR A 10 -9.83 -13.38 -2.19
C THR A 10 -10.65 -13.66 -0.93
N ILE A 11 -10.27 -13.07 0.19
CA ILE A 11 -10.98 -13.18 1.47
C ILE A 11 -11.62 -11.82 1.74
N ARG A 12 -12.93 -11.81 2.00
CA ARG A 12 -13.72 -10.60 2.31
C ARG A 12 -14.40 -10.66 3.67
N LYS A 13 -14.15 -11.71 4.44
CA LYS A 13 -14.59 -11.83 5.83
C LYS A 13 -13.36 -11.79 6.73
N TYR A 14 -13.41 -10.94 7.74
CA TYR A 14 -12.32 -10.71 8.68
C TYR A 14 -12.74 -11.11 10.07
N THR A 15 -11.79 -11.50 10.91
CA THR A 15 -11.99 -11.69 12.34
C THR A 15 -12.01 -10.33 13.03
N THR A 16 -12.51 -10.28 14.24
CA THR A 16 -12.47 -9.08 15.09
C THR A 16 -11.11 -8.85 15.75
N GLN A 17 -10.16 -9.77 15.53
CA GLN A 17 -8.82 -9.66 16.06
C GLN A 17 -8.08 -8.47 15.43
N ASP A 18 -7.59 -7.57 16.26
CA ASP A 18 -6.78 -6.44 15.83
C ASP A 18 -5.37 -6.88 15.42
N ILE A 19 -4.72 -6.08 14.58
CA ILE A 19 -3.35 -6.29 14.12
C ILE A 19 -2.44 -5.38 14.95
N PRO A 20 -1.53 -5.92 15.80
CA PRO A 20 -0.58 -5.10 16.56
C PRO A 20 0.26 -4.21 15.65
N ASP A 21 0.56 -2.98 16.11
CA ASP A 21 1.36 -2.03 15.33
C ASP A 21 2.75 -2.57 15.01
N ALA A 22 3.36 -3.31 15.92
CA ALA A 22 4.66 -3.94 15.69
C ALA A 22 4.63 -4.90 14.47
N LEU A 23 3.59 -5.74 14.38
CA LEU A 23 3.41 -6.66 13.26
C LEU A 23 3.12 -5.90 11.96
N LEU A 24 2.28 -4.87 12.03
CA LEU A 24 1.95 -4.06 10.86
C LEU A 24 3.18 -3.34 10.32
N ASN A 25 4.01 -2.76 11.18
CA ASN A 25 5.25 -2.11 10.80
C ASN A 25 6.25 -3.08 10.19
N GLU A 26 6.42 -4.28 10.76
CA GLU A 26 7.25 -5.34 10.18
C GLU A 26 6.79 -5.73 8.77
N LEU A 27 5.48 -5.88 8.57
CA LEU A 27 4.91 -6.21 7.26
C LEU A 27 5.13 -5.09 6.23
N LEU A 28 4.98 -3.82 6.63
CA LEU A 28 5.22 -2.67 5.78
C LEU A 28 6.70 -2.52 5.44
N GLU A 29 7.61 -2.76 6.38
CA GLU A 29 9.05 -2.76 6.13
C GLU A 29 9.44 -3.83 5.10
N VAL A 30 8.92 -5.04 5.23
CA VAL A 30 9.16 -6.12 4.25
C VAL A 30 8.58 -5.75 2.88
N ALA A 31 7.39 -5.14 2.85
CA ALA A 31 6.79 -4.67 1.60
C ALA A 31 7.62 -3.57 0.93
N ALA A 32 8.17 -2.63 1.71
CA ALA A 32 9.02 -1.55 1.23
C ALA A 32 10.33 -2.02 0.59
N ARG A 33 10.77 -3.26 0.88
CA ARG A 33 11.92 -3.90 0.22
C ARG A 33 11.63 -4.38 -1.21
N ALA A 34 10.45 -4.08 -1.76
CA ALA A 34 10.16 -4.33 -3.16
C ALA A 34 11.14 -3.58 -4.06
N SER A 35 11.63 -4.26 -5.08
CA SER A 35 12.50 -3.62 -6.08
C SER A 35 11.77 -2.47 -6.76
N ASN A 36 12.41 -1.31 -6.82
CA ASN A 36 11.89 -0.16 -7.54
C ASN A 36 13.04 0.60 -8.24
N THR A 37 12.73 1.29 -9.33
CA THR A 37 13.73 1.95 -10.17
C THR A 37 14.33 3.13 -9.42
N GLY A 38 15.65 3.18 -9.34
CA GLY A 38 16.38 4.28 -8.71
C GLY A 38 16.06 4.48 -7.22
N ASN A 39 15.45 3.50 -6.57
CA ASN A 39 15.01 3.59 -5.17
C ASN A 39 14.12 4.83 -4.88
N MET A 40 13.35 5.27 -5.86
CA MET A 40 12.55 6.50 -5.75
C MET A 40 11.37 6.37 -4.78
N GLN A 41 10.88 5.14 -4.52
CA GLN A 41 9.82 4.89 -3.54
C GLN A 41 8.56 5.75 -3.78
N LEU A 42 8.05 5.78 -5.03
CA LEU A 42 6.99 6.68 -5.49
C LEU A 42 5.59 6.26 -5.02
N TYR A 43 5.46 5.87 -3.78
CA TYR A 43 4.19 5.48 -3.15
C TYR A 43 4.15 5.90 -1.69
N SER A 44 2.94 6.10 -1.21
CA SER A 44 2.64 6.26 0.22
C SER A 44 1.58 5.26 0.64
N VAL A 45 1.60 4.85 1.90
CA VAL A 45 0.59 3.94 2.46
C VAL A 45 -0.14 4.65 3.59
N VAL A 46 -1.46 4.82 3.43
CA VAL A 46 -2.32 5.37 4.48
C VAL A 46 -2.93 4.23 5.27
N ILE A 47 -2.69 4.22 6.59
CA ILE A 47 -3.21 3.24 7.52
C ILE A 47 -4.48 3.79 8.16
N THR A 48 -5.63 3.17 7.91
CA THR A 48 -6.91 3.58 8.46
C THR A 48 -7.44 2.52 9.43
N ARG A 49 -7.45 2.83 10.74
CA ARG A 49 -7.99 1.98 11.81
C ARG A 49 -9.31 2.52 12.34
N ASP A 50 -9.41 3.83 12.45
CA ASP A 50 -10.57 4.51 13.03
C ASP A 50 -11.85 4.23 12.24
N LYS A 51 -12.93 3.90 12.97
CA LYS A 51 -14.21 3.55 12.38
C LYS A 51 -14.83 4.68 11.56
N ALA A 52 -14.79 5.91 12.07
CA ALA A 52 -15.37 7.08 11.38
C ALA A 52 -14.62 7.35 10.06
N ASN A 53 -13.30 7.18 10.04
CA ASN A 53 -12.51 7.34 8.82
C ASN A 53 -12.76 6.19 7.82
N LYS A 54 -12.97 4.96 8.30
CA LYS A 54 -13.36 3.83 7.42
C LYS A 54 -14.76 4.06 6.82
N GLU A 55 -15.70 4.61 7.57
CA GLU A 55 -17.03 4.98 7.07
C GLU A 55 -16.96 6.09 6.00
N LYS A 56 -16.08 7.09 6.17
CA LYS A 56 -15.81 8.11 5.14
C LYS A 56 -15.16 7.54 3.90
N LEU A 57 -14.34 6.49 4.04
CA LEU A 57 -13.65 5.82 2.93
C LEU A 57 -14.58 4.89 2.15
N ALA A 58 -15.61 4.33 2.79
CA ALA A 58 -16.50 3.34 2.22
C ALA A 58 -17.15 3.74 0.88
N PRO A 59 -17.63 4.99 0.67
CA PRO A 59 -18.20 5.42 -0.61
C PRO A 59 -17.22 5.29 -1.79
N ALA A 60 -15.92 5.58 -1.57
CA ALA A 60 -14.89 5.41 -2.60
C ALA A 60 -14.66 3.93 -2.99
N HIS A 61 -15.12 3.01 -2.16
CA HIS A 61 -15.10 1.56 -2.37
C HIS A 61 -16.48 0.96 -2.59
N PHE A 62 -17.41 1.71 -3.19
CA PHE A 62 -18.79 1.27 -3.50
C PHE A 62 -19.57 0.79 -2.26
N ASN A 63 -19.29 1.34 -1.08
CA ASN A 63 -19.88 0.96 0.19
C ASN A 63 -19.77 -0.55 0.51
N GLN A 64 -18.69 -1.19 0.10
CA GLN A 64 -18.48 -2.60 0.39
C GLN A 64 -18.32 -2.83 1.91
N PRO A 65 -19.12 -3.74 2.51
CA PRO A 65 -19.09 -3.95 3.96
C PRO A 65 -17.73 -4.34 4.53
N MET A 66 -16.86 -4.92 3.72
CA MET A 66 -15.52 -5.33 4.13
C MET A 66 -14.62 -4.14 4.53
N ILE A 67 -14.88 -2.94 4.02
CA ILE A 67 -14.08 -1.74 4.34
C ILE A 67 -14.27 -1.34 5.80
N THR A 68 -15.51 -1.32 6.27
CA THR A 68 -15.84 -0.98 7.67
C THR A 68 -15.58 -2.14 8.63
N ALA A 69 -15.70 -3.39 8.15
CA ALA A 69 -15.51 -4.60 8.96
C ALA A 69 -14.03 -4.97 9.17
N ALA A 70 -13.12 -4.57 8.28
CA ALA A 70 -11.70 -4.87 8.42
C ALA A 70 -11.10 -4.16 9.65
N PRO A 71 -10.25 -4.81 10.46
CA PRO A 71 -9.56 -4.15 11.58
C PRO A 71 -8.68 -3.00 11.10
N VAL A 72 -8.01 -3.17 9.97
CA VAL A 72 -7.14 -2.17 9.34
C VAL A 72 -7.42 -2.13 7.84
N VAL A 73 -7.49 -0.93 7.28
CA VAL A 73 -7.52 -0.68 5.83
C VAL A 73 -6.23 0.00 5.43
N LEU A 74 -5.55 -0.53 4.43
CA LEU A 74 -4.35 0.05 3.84
C LEU A 74 -4.68 0.60 2.46
N THR A 75 -4.49 1.90 2.28
CA THR A 75 -4.65 2.57 0.99
C THR A 75 -3.28 2.87 0.43
N PHE A 76 -2.94 2.23 -0.68
CA PHE A 76 -1.70 2.49 -1.41
C PHE A 76 -1.94 3.63 -2.39
N CYS A 77 -1.18 4.70 -2.25
CA CYS A 77 -1.28 5.89 -3.07
C CYS A 77 -0.02 6.03 -3.93
N ALA A 78 -0.18 6.35 -5.22
CA ALA A 78 0.91 6.85 -6.03
C ALA A 78 1.33 8.24 -5.48
N ASP A 79 2.61 8.41 -5.15
CA ASP A 79 3.11 9.63 -4.50
C ASP A 79 4.46 10.05 -5.09
N ALA A 80 4.41 10.93 -6.07
CA ALA A 80 5.58 11.58 -6.64
C ALA A 80 6.05 12.78 -5.82
N ASN A 81 5.11 13.45 -5.15
CA ASN A 81 5.37 14.73 -4.50
C ASN A 81 6.48 14.63 -3.45
N ARG A 82 6.51 13.54 -2.69
CA ARG A 82 7.58 13.29 -1.71
C ARG A 82 8.96 13.23 -2.36
N PHE A 83 9.09 12.56 -3.51
CA PHE A 83 10.35 12.46 -4.22
C PHE A 83 10.75 13.79 -4.86
N VAL A 84 9.80 14.54 -5.43
CA VAL A 84 10.04 15.89 -5.97
C VAL A 84 10.59 16.80 -4.87
N LYS A 85 9.93 16.87 -3.72
CA LYS A 85 10.40 17.65 -2.56
C LYS A 85 11.78 17.20 -2.07
N TRP A 86 12.04 15.89 -2.08
CA TRP A 86 13.36 15.38 -1.72
C TRP A 86 14.46 15.81 -2.70
N ALA A 87 14.16 15.82 -4.01
CA ALA A 87 15.07 16.28 -5.04
C ALA A 87 15.34 17.81 -4.93
N GLU A 88 14.27 18.60 -4.75
CA GLU A 88 14.37 20.06 -4.56
C GLU A 88 15.28 20.43 -3.36
N LEU A 89 15.17 19.70 -2.24
CA LEU A 89 16.04 19.88 -1.07
C LEU A 89 17.52 19.57 -1.35
N ARG A 90 17.86 19.05 -2.51
CA ARG A 90 19.21 18.70 -2.97
C ARG A 90 19.61 19.43 -4.24
N ASP A 91 18.95 20.55 -4.53
CA ASP A 91 19.18 21.37 -5.72
C ASP A 91 19.08 20.56 -7.03
N ALA A 92 18.25 19.50 -7.04
CA ALA A 92 17.99 18.66 -8.19
C ALA A 92 16.57 18.85 -8.72
N VAL A 93 16.42 18.86 -10.04
CA VAL A 93 15.10 18.96 -10.69
C VAL A 93 14.60 17.55 -11.01
N ALA A 94 13.44 17.19 -10.45
CA ALA A 94 12.76 15.95 -10.78
C ALA A 94 11.95 16.13 -12.07
N GLY A 95 12.35 15.44 -13.15
CA GLY A 95 11.66 15.50 -14.46
C GLY A 95 10.41 14.61 -14.50
N PHE A 96 9.38 14.95 -13.71
CA PHE A 96 8.10 14.21 -13.66
C PHE A 96 6.98 14.97 -14.37
N ASP A 97 7.22 15.37 -15.61
CA ASP A 97 6.36 16.24 -16.41
C ASP A 97 5.67 15.53 -17.58
N ASN A 98 5.83 14.20 -17.70
CA ASN A 98 5.32 13.44 -18.84
C ASN A 98 4.46 12.23 -18.45
N PHE A 99 3.67 11.75 -19.42
CA PHE A 99 2.76 10.61 -19.26
C PHE A 99 3.47 9.29 -18.90
N GLN A 100 4.71 9.08 -19.33
CA GLN A 100 5.50 7.90 -18.96
C GLN A 100 5.79 7.85 -17.46
N THR A 101 5.89 9.00 -16.84
CA THR A 101 6.07 9.11 -15.40
C THR A 101 4.82 8.65 -14.67
N PHE A 102 3.62 9.07 -15.13
CA PHE A 102 2.36 8.59 -14.58
C PHE A 102 2.22 7.06 -14.66
N TYR A 103 2.56 6.46 -15.78
CA TYR A 103 2.56 4.99 -15.96
C TYR A 103 3.53 4.28 -15.01
N ARG A 104 4.69 4.86 -14.75
CA ARG A 104 5.66 4.30 -13.80
C ARG A 104 5.18 4.33 -12.35
N PHE A 105 4.29 5.24 -11.97
CA PHE A 105 3.69 5.30 -10.65
C PHE A 105 2.73 4.13 -10.40
N ASP A 106 1.88 3.85 -11.37
CA ASP A 106 0.83 2.82 -11.26
C ASP A 106 1.42 1.42 -11.05
N TYR A 107 2.35 1.01 -11.89
CA TYR A 107 3.06 -0.26 -11.77
C TYR A 107 3.78 -0.50 -10.43
N ARG A 108 4.04 0.54 -9.65
CA ARG A 108 4.82 0.43 -8.41
C ARG A 108 3.97 0.31 -7.17
N CYS A 109 2.82 0.93 -7.16
CA CYS A 109 1.81 0.65 -6.15
C CYS A 109 1.40 -0.83 -6.22
N ASP A 110 1.25 -1.39 -7.43
CA ASP A 110 0.92 -2.79 -7.64
C ASP A 110 2.04 -3.75 -7.21
N ALA A 111 3.30 -3.36 -7.32
CA ALA A 111 4.42 -4.21 -6.90
C ALA A 111 4.55 -4.35 -5.37
N VAL A 112 4.16 -3.34 -4.60
CA VAL A 112 4.20 -3.36 -3.12
C VAL A 112 3.02 -4.13 -2.55
N CYS A 113 1.83 -3.97 -3.13
CA CYS A 113 0.60 -4.60 -2.68
C CYS A 113 0.67 -6.15 -2.61
N PRO A 114 1.17 -6.88 -3.64
CA PRO A 114 1.35 -8.33 -3.57
C PRO A 114 2.32 -8.77 -2.48
N LYS A 115 3.42 -8.05 -2.25
CA LYS A 115 4.39 -8.41 -1.21
C LYS A 115 3.81 -8.30 0.19
N PHE A 116 2.99 -7.28 0.43
CA PHE A 116 2.25 -7.15 1.67
C PHE A 116 1.30 -8.34 1.91
N LEU A 117 0.53 -8.74 0.88
CA LEU A 117 -0.38 -9.88 0.96
C LEU A 117 0.36 -11.20 1.26
N TYR A 118 1.58 -11.38 0.77
CA TYR A 118 2.40 -12.56 1.07
C TYR A 118 2.98 -12.53 2.48
N GLY A 119 3.36 -11.37 3.00
CA GLY A 119 3.86 -11.21 4.36
C GLY A 119 2.81 -11.55 5.41
N SER A 120 1.56 -11.13 5.20
CA SER A 120 0.46 -11.32 6.16
C SER A 120 -0.01 -12.77 6.35
N LYS A 121 0.37 -13.70 5.46
CA LYS A 121 -0.05 -15.12 5.50
C LYS A 121 0.91 -16.05 6.24
N ARG A 122 1.99 -15.55 6.83
CA ARG A 122 3.02 -16.38 7.46
C ARG A 122 2.81 -16.65 8.95
N LYS A 123 1.63 -16.40 9.50
CA LYS A 123 1.26 -16.79 10.87
C LYS A 123 0.03 -17.67 10.88
#